data_dc62b3ac554cbd91148648f19e5b27a0
#
_entry.id   dc62b3ac554cbd91148648f19e5b27a0
#
_cell.length_a   1.000
_cell.length_b   1.000
_cell.length_c   1.000
_cell.angle_alpha   90.00
_cell.angle_beta   90.00
_cell.angle_gamma   90.00
#
_symmetry.space_group_name_H-M   'P 1'
#
loop_
_entity.id
_entity.type
_entity.pdbx_description
1 polymer ?
#
loop_
_entity_poly.entity_id
_entity_poly.type
_entity_poly.pdbx_seq_one_letter_code
_entity_poly.pdbx_strand_id
1 'polypeptide(L)'
;MGSNKPRGINAGRKLTIKRRNNRWADKGYKKAHQTAKWRKPFGGASHASGIVVEKVGIETKQPNSGIRKCVRVQLKKNNKRITCFVPRDGGMSFVDENDEVMVAGFGRSGHSVGDLPGVRFLITKVAGCGLYALWTHKKEKM
;
A
#
# COMPACT_ATOMS: atom_id res chain seq x y z
N MET A 1 -31.17 10.30 -30.80
CA MET A 1 -30.36 11.01 -31.83
C MET A 1 -28.91 10.99 -31.42
N GLY A 2 -28.08 10.45 -32.27
CA GLY A 2 -26.66 10.33 -31.98
C GLY A 2 -25.98 11.69 -31.92
N SER A 3 -25.07 11.88 -31.00
CA SER A 3 -24.21 13.05 -30.99
C SER A 3 -23.30 12.98 -32.20
N ASN A 4 -23.41 13.93 -33.09
CA ASN A 4 -22.57 13.96 -34.26
C ASN A 4 -21.15 14.39 -33.88
N LYS A 5 -20.17 13.65 -34.36
CA LYS A 5 -18.80 14.09 -34.29
C LYS A 5 -18.56 15.23 -35.25
N PRO A 6 -17.67 16.19 -34.93
CA PRO A 6 -17.31 17.21 -35.91
C PRO A 6 -16.70 16.55 -37.15
N ARG A 7 -17.13 17.02 -38.34
CA ARG A 7 -16.70 16.42 -39.63
C ARG A 7 -16.07 17.42 -40.59
N GLY A 8 -15.87 18.65 -40.15
CA GLY A 8 -15.29 19.68 -41.00
C GLY A 8 -13.80 19.46 -41.23
N ILE A 9 -13.24 20.17 -42.21
CA ILE A 9 -11.82 20.09 -42.55
C ILE A 9 -10.95 20.45 -41.35
N ASN A 10 -11.38 21.42 -40.53
CA ASN A 10 -10.61 21.90 -39.39
C ASN A 10 -11.10 21.30 -38.06
N ALA A 11 -11.64 20.08 -38.08
CA ALA A 11 -12.23 19.44 -36.90
C ALA A 11 -11.23 18.73 -35.99
N GLY A 12 -9.94 18.65 -36.39
CA GLY A 12 -8.94 17.87 -35.67
C GLY A 12 -8.78 18.26 -34.20
N ARG A 13 -8.78 19.56 -33.90
CA ARG A 13 -8.64 20.06 -32.53
C ARG A 13 -9.83 19.61 -31.66
N LYS A 14 -11.04 19.75 -32.19
CA LYS A 14 -12.26 19.34 -31.46
C LYS A 14 -12.27 17.82 -31.21
N LEU A 15 -11.87 17.04 -32.20
CA LEU A 15 -11.77 15.59 -32.06
C LEU A 15 -10.73 15.18 -31.03
N THR A 16 -9.60 15.88 -30.96
CA THR A 16 -8.56 15.64 -29.96
C THR A 16 -9.10 15.89 -28.54
N ILE A 17 -9.81 17.01 -28.36
CA ILE A 17 -10.42 17.36 -27.07
C ILE A 17 -11.43 16.29 -26.66
N LYS A 18 -12.27 15.85 -27.60
CA LYS A 18 -13.28 14.83 -27.35
C LYS A 18 -12.63 13.50 -26.97
N ARG A 19 -11.55 13.11 -27.63
CA ARG A 19 -10.83 11.89 -27.28
C ARG A 19 -10.22 12.00 -25.87
N ARG A 20 -9.63 13.12 -25.54
CA ARG A 20 -9.07 13.37 -24.21
C ARG A 20 -10.14 13.21 -23.12
N ASN A 21 -11.32 13.80 -23.33
CA ASN A 21 -12.41 13.73 -22.35
C ASN A 21 -12.97 12.31 -22.24
N ASN A 22 -13.07 11.58 -23.35
CA ASN A 22 -13.60 10.22 -23.35
C ASN A 22 -12.66 9.22 -22.68
N ARG A 23 -11.36 9.48 -22.69
CA ARG A 23 -10.37 8.58 -22.03
C ARG A 23 -10.60 8.50 -20.54
N TRP A 24 -11.17 9.52 -19.92
CA TRP A 24 -11.47 9.51 -18.49
C TRP A 24 -12.57 8.51 -18.10
N ALA A 25 -13.31 7.98 -19.06
CA ALA A 25 -14.28 6.91 -18.79
C ALA A 25 -13.62 5.56 -18.52
N ASP A 26 -12.39 5.37 -18.98
CA ASP A 26 -11.64 4.13 -18.76
C ASP A 26 -11.06 4.12 -17.35
N LYS A 27 -11.39 3.09 -16.58
CA LYS A 27 -10.91 2.95 -15.18
C LYS A 27 -9.40 2.82 -15.10
N GLY A 28 -8.79 2.09 -16.03
CA GLY A 28 -7.34 1.94 -16.07
C GLY A 28 -6.62 3.26 -16.31
N TYR A 29 -7.13 4.04 -17.26
CA TYR A 29 -6.58 5.36 -17.55
C TYR A 29 -6.73 6.29 -16.34
N LYS A 30 -7.90 6.30 -15.71
CA LYS A 30 -8.14 7.10 -14.49
C LYS A 30 -7.13 6.77 -13.40
N LYS A 31 -6.95 5.50 -13.10
CA LYS A 31 -6.02 5.06 -12.05
C LYS A 31 -4.60 5.51 -12.32
N ALA A 32 -4.17 5.44 -13.58
CA ALA A 32 -2.81 5.80 -13.96
C ALA A 32 -2.56 7.32 -13.92
N HIS A 33 -3.58 8.14 -14.19
CA HIS A 33 -3.42 9.58 -14.38
C HIS A 33 -4.00 10.44 -13.27
N GLN A 34 -4.71 9.84 -12.30
CA GLN A 34 -5.22 10.60 -11.16
C GLN A 34 -4.13 10.84 -10.12
N THR A 35 -4.21 11.99 -9.47
CA THR A 35 -3.28 12.35 -8.40
C THR A 35 -3.41 11.47 -7.17
N ALA A 36 -4.48 10.67 -7.07
CA ALA A 36 -4.70 9.74 -5.96
C ALA A 36 -3.53 8.78 -5.76
N LYS A 37 -2.83 8.41 -6.83
CA LYS A 37 -1.65 7.53 -6.73
C LYS A 37 -0.54 8.17 -5.87
N TRP A 38 -0.44 9.48 -5.86
CA TRP A 38 0.55 10.21 -5.06
C TRP A 38 0.16 10.30 -3.60
N ARG A 39 -1.13 10.11 -3.29
CA ARG A 39 -1.63 10.08 -1.90
C ARG A 39 -1.46 8.71 -1.27
N LYS A 40 -1.35 7.66 -2.08
CA LYS A 40 -1.12 6.31 -1.58
C LYS A 40 0.31 6.17 -1.07
N PRO A 41 0.50 5.48 0.07
CA PRO A 41 1.85 5.35 0.63
C PRO A 41 2.87 4.75 -0.32
N PHE A 42 2.47 3.75 -1.10
CA PHE A 42 3.40 3.06 -2.01
C PHE A 42 3.50 3.70 -3.40
N GLY A 43 2.63 4.66 -3.71
CA GLY A 43 2.63 5.28 -5.03
C GLY A 43 2.30 4.31 -6.17
N GLY A 44 1.55 3.25 -5.90
CA GLY A 44 1.17 2.24 -6.89
C GLY A 44 2.08 1.01 -6.95
N ALA A 45 3.19 1.00 -6.20
CA ALA A 45 4.06 -0.17 -6.13
C ALA A 45 3.45 -1.26 -5.25
N SER A 46 3.84 -2.53 -5.49
CA SER A 46 3.36 -3.65 -4.70
C SER A 46 4.02 -3.70 -3.31
N HIS A 47 5.27 -3.30 -3.23
CA HIS A 47 6.08 -3.34 -2.02
C HIS A 47 6.84 -2.03 -1.87
N ALA A 48 7.24 -1.73 -0.65
CA ALA A 48 8.11 -0.59 -0.38
C ALA A 48 8.97 -0.89 0.84
N SER A 49 10.15 -0.32 0.90
CA SER A 49 11.02 -0.45 2.07
C SER A 49 10.93 0.79 2.95
N GLY A 50 11.19 0.59 4.23
CA GLY A 50 11.14 1.65 5.20
C GLY A 50 11.92 1.28 6.46
N ILE A 51 11.89 2.18 7.43
CA ILE A 51 12.59 1.99 8.70
C ILE A 51 11.54 1.98 9.81
N VAL A 52 11.67 1.04 10.75
CA VAL A 52 10.77 0.93 11.90
C VAL A 52 11.01 2.11 12.84
N VAL A 53 9.94 2.88 13.09
CA VAL A 53 9.98 4.03 13.98
C VAL A 53 9.63 3.63 15.41
N GLU A 54 8.56 2.84 15.57
CA GLU A 54 8.11 2.39 16.89
C GLU A 54 7.28 1.11 16.77
N LYS A 55 7.18 0.38 17.87
CA LYS A 55 6.30 -0.78 17.99
C LYS A 55 5.01 -0.36 18.69
N VAL A 56 3.87 -0.76 18.15
CA VAL A 56 2.56 -0.39 18.70
C VAL A 56 1.64 -1.60 18.79
N GLY A 57 0.71 -1.57 19.73
CA GLY A 57 -0.38 -2.54 19.79
C GLY A 57 -1.67 -1.88 19.33
N ILE A 58 -2.38 -2.51 18.43
CA ILE A 58 -3.65 -2.01 17.90
C ILE A 58 -4.79 -2.86 18.44
N GLU A 59 -5.78 -2.22 19.06
CA GLU A 59 -6.97 -2.92 19.54
C GLU A 59 -7.83 -3.40 18.38
N THR A 60 -8.42 -4.58 18.53
CA THR A 60 -9.29 -5.16 17.50
C THR A 60 -10.64 -4.47 17.47
N LYS A 61 -11.32 -4.59 16.32
CA LYS A 61 -12.69 -4.08 16.14
C LYS A 61 -13.69 -4.98 16.88
N GLN A 62 -14.84 -4.40 17.27
CA GLN A 62 -15.96 -5.19 17.77
C GLN A 62 -16.43 -6.19 16.68
N PRO A 63 -16.91 -7.39 17.03
CA PRO A 63 -17.09 -7.93 18.40
C PRO A 63 -15.83 -8.54 19.01
N ASN A 64 -14.70 -8.51 18.33
CA ASN A 64 -13.47 -9.11 18.85
C ASN A 64 -12.85 -8.21 19.91
N SER A 65 -12.06 -8.80 20.79
CA SER A 65 -11.24 -8.07 21.76
C SER A 65 -9.84 -8.65 21.75
N GLY A 66 -8.84 -7.81 21.93
CA GLY A 66 -7.45 -8.20 21.94
C GLY A 66 -6.57 -7.11 21.35
N ILE A 67 -5.26 -7.34 21.42
CA ILE A 67 -4.27 -6.39 20.90
C ILE A 67 -3.48 -7.09 19.80
N ARG A 68 -3.47 -6.51 18.61
CA ARG A 68 -2.66 -6.99 17.49
C ARG A 68 -1.35 -6.21 17.47
N LYS A 69 -0.26 -6.91 17.26
CA LYS A 69 1.07 -6.31 17.28
C LYS A 69 1.41 -5.74 15.91
N CYS A 70 1.67 -4.45 15.89
CA CYS A 70 1.97 -3.70 14.68
C CYS A 70 3.20 -2.84 14.91
N VAL A 71 3.76 -2.32 13.84
CA VAL A 71 4.88 -1.37 13.90
C VAL A 71 4.55 -0.18 13.02
N ARG A 72 5.06 0.98 13.41
CA ARG A 72 5.02 2.15 12.54
C ARG A 72 6.29 2.22 11.75
N VAL A 73 6.15 2.37 10.44
CA VAL A 73 7.26 2.38 9.50
C VAL A 73 7.23 3.68 8.73
N GLN A 74 8.39 4.33 8.62
CA GLN A 74 8.56 5.48 7.75
C GLN A 74 9.17 5.00 6.43
N LEU A 75 8.43 5.16 5.33
CA LEU A 75 8.87 4.71 4.02
C LEU A 75 10.04 5.56 3.51
N LYS A 76 11.01 4.93 2.88
CA LYS A 76 12.19 5.63 2.35
C LYS A 76 11.87 6.52 1.16
N LYS A 77 10.94 6.08 0.29
CA LYS A 77 10.71 6.78 -0.98
C LYS A 77 9.99 8.12 -0.84
N ASN A 78 9.14 8.28 0.18
CA ASN A 78 8.34 9.51 0.32
C ASN A 78 8.19 9.98 1.75
N ASN A 79 8.89 9.37 2.70
CA ASN A 79 8.90 9.70 4.11
C ASN A 79 7.54 9.63 4.80
N LYS A 80 6.57 8.95 4.19
CA LYS A 80 5.25 8.74 4.81
C LYS A 80 5.34 7.66 5.87
N ARG A 81 4.62 7.88 6.97
CA ARG A 81 4.54 6.90 8.06
C ARG A 81 3.27 6.08 7.91
N ILE A 82 3.41 4.77 8.00
CA ILE A 82 2.29 3.83 7.92
C ILE A 82 2.36 2.84 9.07
N THR A 83 1.20 2.28 9.42
CA THR A 83 1.13 1.21 10.42
C THR A 83 1.07 -0.12 9.69
N CYS A 84 1.94 -1.05 10.07
CA CYS A 84 2.08 -2.35 9.43
C CYS A 84 1.90 -3.45 10.45
N PHE A 85 1.15 -4.49 10.08
CA PHE A 85 0.94 -5.66 10.92
C PHE A 85 2.18 -6.56 10.85
N VAL A 86 2.58 -7.11 11.99
CA VAL A 86 3.66 -8.10 12.07
C VAL A 86 3.03 -9.47 12.19
N PRO A 87 3.07 -10.30 11.13
CA PRO A 87 2.43 -11.61 11.15
C PRO A 87 3.19 -12.62 12.01
N ARG A 88 2.55 -13.73 12.30
CA ARG A 88 3.06 -14.86 13.06
C ARG A 88 3.14 -14.60 14.56
N ASP A 89 2.93 -15.65 15.34
CA ASP A 89 3.08 -15.60 16.79
C ASP A 89 4.55 -15.36 17.14
N GLY A 90 4.79 -14.32 17.94
CA GLY A 90 6.15 -13.97 18.32
C GLY A 90 6.97 -13.30 17.22
N GLY A 91 6.36 -13.00 16.07
CA GLY A 91 7.07 -12.32 14.98
C GLY A 91 7.62 -10.96 15.38
N MET A 92 6.97 -10.29 16.32
CA MET A 92 7.41 -8.99 16.83
C MET A 92 8.81 -9.06 17.47
N SER A 93 9.21 -10.21 18.01
CA SER A 93 10.53 -10.35 18.62
C SER A 93 11.67 -10.27 17.63
N PHE A 94 11.41 -10.47 16.35
CA PHE A 94 12.41 -10.35 15.29
C PHE A 94 12.50 -8.95 14.70
N VAL A 95 11.60 -8.05 15.08
CA VAL A 95 11.55 -6.68 14.58
C VAL A 95 11.98 -5.73 15.68
N ASP A 96 13.00 -4.94 15.43
CA ASP A 96 13.49 -3.93 16.37
C ASP A 96 13.33 -2.54 15.80
N GLU A 97 13.39 -1.52 16.66
CA GLU A 97 13.37 -0.14 16.20
C GLU A 97 14.61 0.14 15.34
N ASN A 98 14.45 1.00 14.35
CA ASN A 98 15.49 1.37 13.37
C ASN A 98 15.87 0.25 12.38
N ASP A 99 15.18 -0.89 12.40
CA ASP A 99 15.42 -1.92 11.40
C ASP A 99 14.87 -1.51 10.05
N GLU A 100 15.57 -1.88 8.99
CA GLU A 100 15.07 -1.75 7.63
C GLU A 100 14.11 -2.91 7.35
N VAL A 101 12.89 -2.59 6.94
CA VAL A 101 11.86 -3.60 6.67
C VAL A 101 11.29 -3.42 5.27
N MET A 102 10.79 -4.51 4.71
CA MET A 102 10.03 -4.50 3.46
C MET A 102 8.56 -4.67 3.82
N VAL A 103 7.72 -3.82 3.26
CA VAL A 103 6.28 -3.77 3.54
C VAL A 103 5.50 -4.06 2.27
N ALA A 104 4.42 -4.82 2.40
CA ALA A 104 3.52 -5.14 1.29
C ALA A 104 2.09 -4.82 1.68
N GLY A 105 1.19 -4.78 0.69
CA GLY A 105 -0.23 -4.69 0.94
C GLY A 105 -0.77 -5.95 1.59
N PHE A 106 -1.91 -5.83 2.25
CA PHE A 106 -2.52 -6.92 3.00
C PHE A 106 -3.46 -7.79 2.13
N GLY A 107 -3.52 -7.54 0.83
CA GLY A 107 -4.33 -8.33 -0.11
C GLY A 107 -5.74 -7.81 -0.36
N ARG A 108 -6.16 -6.73 0.29
CA ARG A 108 -7.50 -6.15 0.11
C ARG A 108 -7.50 -4.81 -0.61
N SER A 109 -6.51 -4.55 -1.44
CA SER A 109 -6.48 -3.37 -2.32
C SER A 109 -6.70 -2.03 -1.59
N GLY A 110 -6.02 -1.84 -0.48
CA GLY A 110 -6.09 -0.58 0.28
C GLY A 110 -7.17 -0.55 1.36
N HIS A 111 -7.87 -1.65 1.59
CA HIS A 111 -8.81 -1.78 2.71
C HIS A 111 -8.17 -2.55 3.86
N SER A 112 -8.56 -2.22 5.09
CA SER A 112 -8.08 -2.94 6.26
C SER A 112 -8.61 -4.38 6.27
N VAL A 113 -7.84 -5.30 6.88
CA VAL A 113 -8.14 -6.73 6.86
C VAL A 113 -8.53 -7.22 8.24
N GLY A 114 -9.58 -8.04 8.31
CA GLY A 114 -9.99 -8.71 9.53
C GLY A 114 -10.47 -7.74 10.59
N ASP A 115 -10.03 -7.97 11.81
CA ASP A 115 -10.43 -7.18 12.99
C ASP A 115 -9.50 -5.98 13.26
N LEU A 116 -8.56 -5.68 12.37
CA LEU A 116 -7.62 -4.58 12.54
C LEU A 116 -8.20 -3.26 11.99
N PRO A 117 -8.36 -2.23 12.83
CA PRO A 117 -8.86 -0.95 12.33
C PRO A 117 -7.77 -0.16 11.60
N GLY A 118 -8.01 0.15 10.32
CA GLY A 118 -7.16 1.02 9.55
C GLY A 118 -5.78 0.50 9.17
N VAL A 119 -5.47 -0.78 9.44
CA VAL A 119 -4.18 -1.38 9.09
C VAL A 119 -4.31 -2.07 7.73
N ARG A 120 -3.57 -1.58 6.74
CA ARG A 120 -3.67 -2.01 5.34
C ARG A 120 -2.39 -2.64 4.81
N PHE A 121 -1.36 -2.76 5.65
CA PHE A 121 -0.03 -3.22 5.24
C PHE A 121 0.51 -4.24 6.22
N LEU A 122 1.43 -5.07 5.76
CA LEU A 122 2.11 -6.04 6.61
C LEU A 122 3.62 -6.07 6.31
N ILE A 123 4.39 -6.52 7.29
CA ILE A 123 5.83 -6.68 7.16
C ILE A 123 6.12 -8.02 6.47
N THR A 124 6.98 -8.01 5.45
CA THR A 124 7.39 -9.22 4.75
C THR A 124 8.84 -9.60 5.01
N LYS A 125 9.73 -8.61 5.12
CA LYS A 125 11.15 -8.84 5.37
C LYS A 125 11.67 -7.90 6.45
N VAL A 126 12.64 -8.36 7.21
CA VAL A 126 13.33 -7.56 8.23
C VAL A 126 14.83 -7.69 7.99
N ALA A 127 15.52 -6.56 7.85
CA ALA A 127 16.97 -6.52 7.61
C ALA A 127 17.41 -7.41 6.42
N GLY A 128 16.60 -7.45 5.37
CA GLY A 128 16.88 -8.24 4.18
C GLY A 128 16.48 -9.70 4.25
N CYS A 129 16.03 -10.18 5.42
CA CYS A 129 15.61 -11.56 5.62
C CYS A 129 14.08 -11.66 5.68
N GLY A 130 13.49 -12.66 5.02
CA GLY A 130 12.06 -12.88 5.09
C GLY A 130 11.62 -13.16 6.52
N LEU A 131 10.53 -12.53 6.96
CA LEU A 131 10.04 -12.71 8.33
C LEU A 131 9.68 -14.17 8.62
N TYR A 132 9.11 -14.88 7.66
CA TYR A 132 8.81 -16.29 7.81
C TYR A 132 10.08 -17.12 8.04
N ALA A 133 11.17 -16.82 7.33
CA ALA A 133 12.44 -17.50 7.50
C ALA A 133 13.06 -17.22 8.87
N LEU A 134 12.90 -16.01 9.40
CA LEU A 134 13.33 -15.69 10.76
C LEU A 134 12.47 -16.43 11.79
N TRP A 135 11.17 -16.47 11.58
CA TRP A 135 10.23 -17.12 12.50
C TRP A 135 10.46 -18.64 12.55
N THR A 136 10.82 -19.26 11.43
CA THR A 136 11.11 -20.70 11.37
C THR A 136 12.57 -21.02 11.65
N HIS A 137 13.39 -20.03 11.98
CA HIS A 137 14.84 -20.17 12.26
C HIS A 137 15.65 -20.73 11.09
N LYS A 138 15.17 -20.56 9.86
CA LYS A 138 15.94 -20.94 8.66
C LYS A 138 17.04 -19.96 8.33
N LYS A 139 16.89 -18.70 8.74
CA LYS A 139 17.87 -17.64 8.56
C LYS A 139 17.97 -16.82 9.83
N GLU A 140 19.10 -16.18 10.01
CA GLU A 140 19.30 -15.24 11.10
C GLU A 140 19.40 -13.83 10.56
N LYS A 141 18.98 -12.88 11.38
CA LYS A 141 19.03 -11.46 11.06
C LYS A 141 20.48 -10.97 11.18
N MET A 142 20.96 -10.32 10.13
CA MET A 142 22.30 -9.74 10.14
C MET A 142 22.33 -8.35 10.75
#